data_1e61102b44c55911bb0b37599f89961c
#
_entry.id   1e61102b44c55911bb0b37599f89961c
#
_cell.length_a   1.000
_cell.length_b   1.000
_cell.length_c   1.000
_cell.angle_alpha   90.00
_cell.angle_beta   90.00
_cell.angle_gamma   90.00
#
_symmetry.space_group_name_H-M   'P 1'
#
loop_
_entity.id
_entity.type
_entity.pdbx_description
1 polymer ?
#
loop_
_entity_poly.entity_id
_entity_poly.type
_entity_poly.pdbx_seq_one_letter_code
_entity_poly.pdbx_strand_id
1 'polypeptide(L)'
;VFDQIIKEAEADLRDLMQIPDNYKVLFLQGGASQQFAAIPMNLMKNRKAGYIVTGQWAKKAFAEAKMYGEAIELASSADETFSYIPDCSDLAIPEDVDYVYICENNTIYGTKYKTLPNTKGHTLVADVSSCFLSEPVDVSKYGVIYGGVQKNIGPAGVVIAIIREDLITDDVLPGTPTMLKYKTQADADSLYNT
;
A
#
# COMPACT_ATOMS: atom_id res chain seq x y z
N VAL A 1 12.66 13.72 -22.87
CA VAL A 1 11.19 13.95 -22.91
C VAL A 1 10.50 13.18 -21.81
N PHE A 2 10.69 11.85 -21.71
CA PHE A 2 10.01 11.03 -20.70
C PHE A 2 10.40 11.41 -19.26
N ASP A 3 11.68 11.69 -19.03
CA ASP A 3 12.17 12.16 -17.72
C ASP A 3 11.45 13.44 -17.25
N GLN A 4 11.17 14.36 -18.17
CA GLN A 4 10.41 15.57 -17.84
C GLN A 4 8.96 15.24 -17.49
N ILE A 5 8.32 14.36 -18.24
CA ILE A 5 6.92 13.97 -18.01
C ILE A 5 6.74 13.33 -16.63
N ILE A 6 7.63 12.41 -16.27
CA ILE A 6 7.53 11.72 -14.97
C ILE A 6 7.81 12.67 -13.80
N LYS A 7 8.73 13.61 -13.95
CA LYS A 7 9.02 14.64 -12.96
C LYS A 7 7.85 15.59 -12.73
N GLU A 8 7.22 16.01 -13.81
CA GLU A 8 6.03 16.87 -13.74
C GLU A 8 4.87 16.11 -13.07
N ALA A 9 4.65 14.84 -13.44
CA ALA A 9 3.61 14.00 -12.83
C ALA A 9 3.83 13.83 -11.31
N GLU A 10 5.07 13.62 -10.89
CA GLU A 10 5.40 13.54 -9.46
C GLU A 10 5.15 14.87 -8.76
N ALA A 11 5.59 15.99 -9.34
CA ALA A 11 5.39 17.31 -8.74
C ALA A 11 3.90 17.63 -8.58
N ASP A 12 3.10 17.35 -9.58
CA ASP A 12 1.66 17.58 -9.55
C ASP A 12 0.97 16.72 -8.49
N LEU A 13 1.37 15.45 -8.38
CA LEU A 13 0.82 14.56 -7.36
C LEU A 13 1.19 15.00 -5.95
N ARG A 14 2.44 15.42 -5.74
CA ARG A 14 2.89 15.95 -4.46
C ARG A 14 2.12 17.19 -4.04
N ASP A 15 1.86 18.08 -4.98
CA ASP A 15 1.07 19.29 -4.72
C ASP A 15 -0.39 18.96 -4.40
N LEU A 16 -1.03 18.13 -5.22
CA LEU A 16 -2.43 17.73 -5.03
C LEU A 16 -2.68 17.03 -3.69
N MET A 17 -1.78 16.15 -3.29
CA MET A 17 -1.94 15.34 -2.08
C MET A 17 -1.23 15.92 -0.86
N GLN A 18 -0.50 17.04 -1.02
CA GLN A 18 0.32 17.62 0.05
C GLN A 18 1.26 16.56 0.64
N ILE A 19 1.98 15.83 -0.22
CA ILE A 19 2.88 14.76 0.19
C ILE A 19 4.07 15.34 0.94
N PRO A 20 4.35 14.93 2.18
CA PRO A 20 5.52 15.39 2.93
C PRO A 20 6.84 15.00 2.25
N ASP A 21 7.90 15.78 2.50
CA ASP A 21 9.21 15.57 1.89
C ASP A 21 9.88 14.25 2.26
N ASN A 22 9.48 13.65 3.39
CA ASN A 22 9.97 12.35 3.84
C ASN A 22 9.25 11.15 3.22
N TYR A 23 8.53 11.36 2.13
CA TYR A 23 7.91 10.30 1.34
C TYR A 23 8.48 10.28 -0.07
N LYS A 24 8.71 9.09 -0.61
CA LYS A 24 9.04 8.88 -2.02
C LYS A 24 7.78 8.56 -2.81
N VAL A 25 7.72 9.07 -4.03
CA VAL A 25 6.68 8.70 -5.00
C VAL A 25 7.32 7.81 -6.05
N LEU A 26 6.83 6.59 -6.18
CA LEU A 26 7.33 5.61 -7.14
C LEU A 26 6.26 5.31 -8.19
N PHE A 27 6.69 5.27 -9.45
CA PHE A 27 5.88 4.80 -10.57
C PHE A 27 6.33 3.39 -10.93
N LEU A 28 5.46 2.40 -10.71
CA LEU A 28 5.82 0.99 -10.74
C LEU A 28 5.03 0.23 -11.81
N GLN A 29 5.55 -0.91 -12.19
CA GLN A 29 4.92 -1.86 -13.10
C GLN A 29 4.24 -2.99 -12.30
N GLY A 30 3.56 -3.91 -12.98
CA GLY A 30 3.06 -5.14 -12.40
C GLY A 30 1.65 -5.10 -11.83
N GLY A 31 0.99 -3.95 -11.90
CA GLY A 31 -0.34 -3.77 -11.33
C GLY A 31 -0.36 -3.79 -9.80
N ALA A 32 -1.51 -3.45 -9.23
CA ALA A 32 -1.68 -3.46 -7.77
C ALA A 32 -1.45 -4.86 -7.18
N SER A 33 -1.74 -5.92 -7.94
CA SER A 33 -1.54 -7.29 -7.47
C SER A 33 -0.07 -7.64 -7.20
N GLN A 34 0.87 -7.06 -7.95
CA GLN A 34 2.29 -7.27 -7.66
C GLN A 34 2.68 -6.67 -6.30
N GLN A 35 2.00 -5.63 -5.86
CA GLN A 35 2.24 -5.03 -4.56
C GLN A 35 1.80 -5.93 -3.41
N PHE A 36 0.89 -6.87 -3.63
CA PHE A 36 0.55 -7.88 -2.62
C PHE A 36 1.77 -8.71 -2.20
N ALA A 37 2.70 -8.95 -3.13
CA ALA A 37 3.98 -9.61 -2.87
C ALA A 37 5.06 -8.61 -2.44
N ALA A 38 5.19 -7.48 -3.14
CA ALA A 38 6.25 -6.50 -2.89
C ALA A 38 6.19 -5.92 -1.48
N ILE A 39 5.01 -5.66 -0.94
CA ILE A 39 4.84 -5.12 0.40
C ILE A 39 5.44 -6.04 1.47
N PRO A 40 5.06 -7.32 1.58
CA PRO A 40 5.72 -8.19 2.55
C PRO A 40 7.22 -8.37 2.26
N MET A 41 7.64 -8.48 1.01
CA MET A 41 9.05 -8.59 0.68
C MET A 41 9.89 -7.42 1.18
N ASN A 42 9.36 -6.21 1.13
CA ASN A 42 10.07 -4.99 1.55
C ASN A 42 9.88 -4.64 3.02
N LEU A 43 8.76 -4.99 3.63
CA LEU A 43 8.39 -4.47 4.95
C LEU A 43 8.33 -5.52 6.06
N MET A 44 8.21 -6.80 5.73
CA MET A 44 7.95 -7.86 6.72
C MET A 44 9.24 -8.33 7.42
N LYS A 45 9.95 -7.41 8.05
CA LYS A 45 11.28 -7.64 8.67
C LYS A 45 11.23 -8.64 9.83
N ASN A 46 10.17 -8.59 10.64
CA ASN A 46 9.91 -9.53 11.74
C ASN A 46 9.07 -10.74 11.28
N ARG A 47 8.81 -10.87 9.99
CA ARG A 47 7.99 -11.93 9.42
C ARG A 47 6.58 -11.99 9.99
N LYS A 48 6.01 -10.83 10.38
CA LYS A 48 4.67 -10.75 10.96
C LYS A 48 3.95 -9.47 10.52
N ALA A 49 2.72 -9.59 10.06
CA ALA A 49 1.91 -8.45 9.65
C ALA A 49 0.43 -8.68 9.94
N GLY A 50 -0.30 -7.60 10.19
CA GLY A 50 -1.73 -7.64 10.44
C GLY A 50 -2.53 -7.16 9.23
N TYR A 51 -3.57 -7.90 8.87
CA TYR A 51 -4.43 -7.59 7.73
C TYR A 51 -5.88 -7.43 8.19
N ILE A 52 -6.55 -6.38 7.69
CA ILE A 52 -7.99 -6.19 7.87
C ILE A 52 -8.66 -6.56 6.54
N VAL A 53 -9.45 -7.62 6.57
CA VAL A 53 -9.99 -8.24 5.35
C VAL A 53 -11.44 -7.81 5.14
N THR A 54 -11.62 -6.80 4.29
CA THR A 54 -12.91 -6.16 4.03
C THR A 54 -13.44 -6.39 2.62
N GLY A 55 -12.77 -7.24 1.85
CA GLY A 55 -13.17 -7.56 0.49
C GLY A 55 -12.25 -8.55 -0.17
N GLN A 56 -12.53 -8.82 -1.44
CA GLN A 56 -11.83 -9.83 -2.23
C GLN A 56 -10.35 -9.46 -2.45
N TRP A 57 -10.05 -8.19 -2.67
CA TRP A 57 -8.68 -7.74 -2.90
C TRP A 57 -7.83 -7.83 -1.63
N ALA A 58 -8.37 -7.39 -0.50
CA ALA A 58 -7.71 -7.56 0.79
C ALA A 58 -7.50 -9.04 1.13
N LYS A 59 -8.46 -9.90 0.80
CA LYS A 59 -8.33 -11.36 0.97
C LYS A 59 -7.18 -11.93 0.14
N LYS A 60 -7.02 -11.49 -1.11
CA LYS A 60 -5.89 -11.91 -1.97
C LYS A 60 -4.56 -11.41 -1.43
N ALA A 61 -4.49 -10.16 -0.99
CA ALA A 61 -3.29 -9.60 -0.39
C ALA A 61 -2.88 -10.36 0.89
N PHE A 62 -3.84 -10.70 1.73
CA PHE A 62 -3.65 -11.50 2.93
C PHE A 62 -3.11 -12.90 2.61
N ALA A 63 -3.69 -13.57 1.63
CA ALA A 63 -3.24 -14.89 1.17
C ALA A 63 -1.80 -14.84 0.64
N GLU A 64 -1.46 -13.80 -0.11
CA GLU A 64 -0.10 -13.61 -0.64
C GLU A 64 0.90 -13.40 0.51
N ALA A 65 0.58 -12.58 1.49
CA ALA A 65 1.46 -12.31 2.62
C ALA A 65 1.82 -13.56 3.43
N LYS A 66 0.93 -14.54 3.49
CA LYS A 66 1.19 -15.83 4.16
C LYS A 66 2.33 -16.62 3.54
N MET A 67 2.69 -16.35 2.30
CA MET A 67 3.83 -17.00 1.64
C MET A 67 5.17 -16.50 2.17
N TYR A 68 5.19 -15.33 2.82
CA TYR A 68 6.42 -14.65 3.23
C TYR A 68 6.61 -14.61 4.74
N GLY A 69 5.58 -14.87 5.52
CA GLY A 69 5.63 -14.83 6.96
C GLY A 69 4.28 -15.12 7.61
N GLU A 70 4.14 -14.74 8.87
CA GLU A 70 2.88 -14.85 9.60
C GLU A 70 1.99 -13.66 9.30
N ALA A 71 0.97 -13.86 8.48
CA ALA A 71 -0.09 -12.87 8.26
C ALA A 71 -1.25 -13.16 9.21
N ILE A 72 -1.65 -12.16 9.97
CA ILE A 72 -2.69 -12.25 10.99
C ILE A 72 -3.92 -11.50 10.52
N GLU A 73 -5.08 -12.13 10.53
CA GLU A 73 -6.34 -11.47 10.29
C GLU A 73 -6.76 -10.72 11.56
N LEU A 74 -6.59 -9.40 11.56
CA LEU A 74 -6.94 -8.55 12.71
C LEU A 74 -8.45 -8.36 12.84
N ALA A 75 -9.13 -8.27 11.71
CA ALA A 75 -10.58 -8.16 11.60
C ALA A 75 -11.00 -8.55 10.19
N SER A 76 -12.26 -8.94 10.03
CA SER A 76 -12.84 -9.29 8.74
C SER A 76 -14.32 -9.01 8.74
N SER A 77 -14.87 -8.66 7.59
CA SER A 77 -16.32 -8.55 7.37
C SER A 77 -16.86 -9.67 6.46
N ALA A 78 -16.11 -10.76 6.33
CA ALA A 78 -16.52 -11.91 5.51
C ALA A 78 -17.76 -12.61 6.03
N ASP A 79 -18.07 -12.51 7.31
CA ASP A 79 -19.26 -13.05 7.98
C ASP A 79 -20.57 -12.55 7.34
N GLU A 80 -20.59 -11.31 6.85
CA GLU A 80 -21.72 -10.70 6.15
C GLU A 80 -21.38 -10.37 4.69
N THR A 81 -20.58 -11.19 4.04
CA THR A 81 -20.19 -11.06 2.63
C THR A 81 -19.56 -9.68 2.32
N PHE A 82 -18.75 -9.16 3.24
CA PHE A 82 -18.07 -7.87 3.12
C PHE A 82 -19.01 -6.67 2.95
N SER A 83 -20.19 -6.73 3.53
CA SER A 83 -21.20 -5.67 3.40
C SER A 83 -20.97 -4.46 4.32
N TYR A 84 -19.96 -4.52 5.20
CA TYR A 84 -19.65 -3.47 6.15
C TYR A 84 -18.15 -3.34 6.39
N ILE A 85 -17.75 -2.25 7.02
CA ILE A 85 -16.38 -2.09 7.55
C ILE A 85 -16.42 -2.37 9.06
N PRO A 86 -15.58 -3.29 9.57
CA PRO A 86 -15.52 -3.57 11.01
C PRO A 86 -15.10 -2.33 11.80
N ASP A 87 -15.51 -2.26 13.07
CA ASP A 87 -14.95 -1.28 14.00
C ASP A 87 -13.48 -1.60 14.28
N CYS A 88 -12.60 -0.74 13.81
CA CYS A 88 -11.16 -0.88 13.92
C CYS A 88 -10.55 0.10 14.94
N SER A 89 -11.33 0.60 15.88
CA SER A 89 -10.88 1.57 16.89
C SER A 89 -10.01 0.94 17.98
N ASP A 90 -10.16 -0.36 18.24
CA ASP A 90 -9.42 -1.07 19.30
C ASP A 90 -9.16 -2.53 18.91
N LEU A 91 -8.39 -2.75 17.87
CA LEU A 91 -8.00 -4.09 17.43
C LEU A 91 -6.88 -4.66 18.31
N ALA A 92 -6.91 -5.97 18.53
CA ALA A 92 -5.82 -6.69 19.20
C ALA A 92 -4.64 -6.87 18.25
N ILE A 93 -3.79 -5.87 18.15
CA ILE A 93 -2.62 -5.87 17.27
C ILE A 93 -1.39 -6.34 18.05
N PRO A 94 -0.74 -7.44 17.65
CA PRO A 94 0.53 -7.85 18.27
C PRO A 94 1.60 -6.76 18.12
N GLU A 95 2.43 -6.58 19.16
CA GLU A 95 3.46 -5.52 19.17
C GLU A 95 4.53 -5.68 18.09
N ASP A 96 4.78 -6.89 17.65
CA ASP A 96 5.84 -7.24 16.70
C ASP A 96 5.39 -7.28 15.23
N VAL A 97 4.17 -6.84 14.90
CA VAL A 97 3.77 -6.72 13.50
C VAL A 97 4.55 -5.60 12.81
N ASP A 98 4.98 -5.86 11.59
CA ASP A 98 5.74 -4.90 10.78
C ASP A 98 4.84 -3.82 10.17
N TYR A 99 3.57 -4.14 9.93
CA TYR A 99 2.58 -3.22 9.38
C TYR A 99 1.16 -3.74 9.58
N VAL A 100 0.20 -2.85 9.40
CA VAL A 100 -1.23 -3.14 9.29
C VAL A 100 -1.69 -2.78 7.89
N TYR A 101 -2.37 -3.71 7.22
CA TYR A 101 -2.81 -3.56 5.83
C TYR A 101 -4.31 -3.37 5.73
N ILE A 102 -4.73 -2.41 4.89
CA ILE A 102 -6.13 -2.23 4.50
C ILE A 102 -6.26 -2.09 2.98
N CYS A 103 -7.43 -2.46 2.45
CA CYS A 103 -7.93 -2.00 1.17
C CYS A 103 -8.99 -0.93 1.48
N GLU A 104 -8.68 0.34 1.22
CA GLU A 104 -9.45 1.45 1.77
C GLU A 104 -10.84 1.58 1.17
N ASN A 105 -10.99 1.23 -0.12
CA ASN A 105 -12.29 1.21 -0.81
C ASN A 105 -12.50 -0.15 -1.48
N ASN A 106 -13.59 -0.80 -1.13
CA ASN A 106 -13.93 -2.13 -1.60
C ASN A 106 -15.00 -2.04 -2.69
N THR A 107 -14.56 -1.87 -3.92
CA THR A 107 -15.40 -1.55 -5.09
C THR A 107 -16.52 -2.55 -5.29
N ILE A 108 -16.23 -3.85 -5.20
CA ILE A 108 -17.20 -4.92 -5.46
C ILE A 108 -18.36 -4.86 -4.46
N TYR A 109 -18.08 -4.47 -3.22
CA TYR A 109 -19.04 -4.53 -2.11
C TYR A 109 -19.61 -3.15 -1.76
N GLY A 110 -19.09 -2.09 -2.38
CA GLY A 110 -19.57 -0.73 -2.16
C GLY A 110 -19.25 -0.17 -0.77
N THR A 111 -18.19 -0.66 -0.13
CA THR A 111 -17.79 -0.19 1.20
C THR A 111 -16.50 0.60 1.13
N LYS A 112 -16.35 1.57 2.02
CA LYS A 112 -15.16 2.40 2.17
C LYS A 112 -14.94 2.73 3.64
N TYR A 113 -13.67 2.77 4.06
CA TYR A 113 -13.31 3.26 5.38
C TYR A 113 -13.66 4.75 5.49
N LYS A 114 -14.50 5.10 6.46
CA LYS A 114 -14.79 6.51 6.82
C LYS A 114 -13.78 7.04 7.81
N THR A 115 -13.24 6.15 8.62
CA THR A 115 -12.20 6.44 9.61
C THR A 115 -11.13 5.39 9.47
N LEU A 116 -9.85 5.81 9.45
CA LEU A 116 -8.73 4.88 9.41
C LEU A 116 -8.68 4.04 10.68
N PRO A 117 -8.20 2.78 10.61
CA PRO A 117 -8.02 1.96 11.80
C PRO A 117 -7.05 2.62 12.77
N ASN A 118 -7.26 2.40 14.07
CA ASN A 118 -6.25 2.68 15.06
C ASN A 118 -5.18 1.60 15.00
N THR A 119 -4.04 1.93 14.39
CA THR A 119 -2.92 1.00 14.23
C THR A 119 -2.03 0.88 15.46
N LYS A 120 -2.35 1.62 16.54
CA LYS A 120 -1.57 1.62 17.79
C LYS A 120 -0.08 1.89 17.58
N GLY A 121 0.21 2.81 16.65
CA GLY A 121 1.59 3.21 16.32
C GLY A 121 2.28 2.35 15.25
N HIS A 122 1.63 1.30 14.76
CA HIS A 122 2.19 0.51 13.66
C HIS A 122 1.99 1.19 12.30
N THR A 123 2.88 0.88 11.37
CA THR A 123 2.83 1.38 10.00
C THR A 123 1.54 0.95 9.32
N LEU A 124 0.81 1.90 8.74
CA LEU A 124 -0.38 1.62 7.93
C LEU A 124 -0.01 1.52 6.45
N VAL A 125 -0.43 0.43 5.83
CA VAL A 125 -0.30 0.19 4.39
C VAL A 125 -1.70 0.13 3.79
N ALA A 126 -1.97 0.95 2.78
CA ALA A 126 -3.29 1.04 2.17
C ALA A 126 -3.25 0.86 0.66
N ASP A 127 -4.07 -0.06 0.15
CA ASP A 127 -4.46 -0.10 -1.26
C ASP A 127 -5.60 0.89 -1.47
N VAL A 128 -5.35 1.90 -2.30
CA VAL A 128 -6.33 2.94 -2.62
C VAL A 128 -6.71 2.95 -4.11
N SER A 129 -6.50 1.85 -4.81
CA SER A 129 -6.67 1.78 -6.28
C SER A 129 -7.99 2.38 -6.75
N SER A 130 -9.09 2.14 -6.06
CA SER A 130 -10.42 2.60 -6.50
C SER A 130 -10.87 3.94 -5.88
N CYS A 131 -10.08 4.51 -4.98
CA CYS A 131 -10.38 5.82 -4.37
C CYS A 131 -9.22 6.81 -4.45
N PHE A 132 -8.19 6.51 -5.21
CA PHE A 132 -7.01 7.34 -5.36
C PHE A 132 -7.39 8.72 -5.91
N LEU A 133 -7.00 9.79 -5.22
CA LEU A 133 -7.34 11.19 -5.55
C LEU A 133 -8.85 11.51 -5.56
N SER A 134 -9.68 10.67 -4.95
CA SER A 134 -11.12 10.94 -4.89
C SER A 134 -11.50 11.97 -3.84
N GLU A 135 -10.67 12.12 -2.82
CA GLU A 135 -10.84 13.08 -1.73
C GLU A 135 -9.49 13.41 -1.09
N PRO A 136 -9.39 14.51 -0.35
CA PRO A 136 -8.18 14.84 0.39
C PRO A 136 -7.85 13.76 1.44
N VAL A 137 -6.56 13.43 1.57
CA VAL A 137 -6.05 12.50 2.59
C VAL A 137 -4.86 13.12 3.30
N ASP A 138 -4.68 12.75 4.56
CA ASP A 138 -3.46 13.07 5.31
C ASP A 138 -2.43 11.96 5.12
N VAL A 139 -1.51 12.17 4.19
CA VAL A 139 -0.47 11.18 3.84
C VAL A 139 0.38 10.79 5.05
N SER A 140 0.57 11.71 6.01
CA SER A 140 1.38 11.44 7.20
C SER A 140 0.85 10.32 8.10
N LYS A 141 -0.41 9.95 7.95
CA LYS A 141 -1.01 8.83 8.69
C LYS A 141 -0.66 7.44 8.12
N TYR A 142 -0.02 7.40 6.95
CA TYR A 142 0.30 6.17 6.25
C TYR A 142 1.82 5.97 6.18
N GLY A 143 2.23 4.72 6.17
CA GLY A 143 3.60 4.36 5.75
C GLY A 143 3.67 4.13 4.25
N VAL A 144 2.66 3.48 3.69
CA VAL A 144 2.53 3.21 2.26
C VAL A 144 1.10 3.47 1.80
N ILE A 145 0.97 4.25 0.73
CA ILE A 145 -0.27 4.39 -0.04
C ILE A 145 0.06 3.92 -1.45
N TYR A 146 -0.68 2.96 -1.98
CA TYR A 146 -0.46 2.53 -3.35
C TYR A 146 -1.77 2.25 -4.06
N GLY A 147 -1.72 2.29 -5.38
CA GLY A 147 -2.87 1.92 -6.18
C GLY A 147 -2.54 1.79 -7.67
N GLY A 148 -3.28 0.92 -8.34
CA GLY A 148 -3.33 0.89 -9.80
C GLY A 148 -4.06 2.12 -10.30
N VAL A 149 -3.47 2.85 -11.24
CA VAL A 149 -3.98 4.18 -11.62
C VAL A 149 -5.13 4.11 -12.65
N GLN A 150 -5.39 2.95 -13.22
CA GLN A 150 -6.36 2.77 -14.31
C GLN A 150 -7.81 3.11 -13.95
N LYS A 151 -8.14 3.23 -12.67
CA LYS A 151 -9.52 3.53 -12.26
C LYS A 151 -9.81 5.01 -12.22
N ASN A 152 -8.95 5.83 -11.61
CA ASN A 152 -9.26 7.24 -11.39
C ASN A 152 -8.17 8.23 -11.81
N ILE A 153 -6.94 7.77 -12.09
CA ILE A 153 -5.79 8.68 -12.30
C ILE A 153 -5.29 8.69 -13.73
N GLY A 154 -5.06 7.51 -14.32
CA GLY A 154 -4.33 7.43 -15.59
C GLY A 154 -4.44 6.10 -16.30
N PRO A 155 -3.45 5.74 -17.14
CA PRO A 155 -3.53 4.56 -17.99
C PRO A 155 -3.33 3.25 -17.21
N ALA A 156 -3.85 2.16 -17.77
CA ALA A 156 -3.56 0.82 -17.27
C ALA A 156 -2.06 0.53 -17.37
N GLY A 157 -1.57 -0.27 -16.42
CA GLY A 157 -0.18 -0.73 -16.38
C GLY A 157 0.71 0.04 -15.41
N VAL A 158 0.26 1.16 -14.90
CA VAL A 158 1.01 1.96 -13.92
C VAL A 158 0.45 1.78 -12.51
N VAL A 159 1.34 1.63 -11.55
CA VAL A 159 1.04 1.70 -10.13
C VAL A 159 1.78 2.91 -9.55
N ILE A 160 1.09 3.69 -8.74
CA ILE A 160 1.74 4.72 -7.92
C ILE A 160 1.84 4.19 -6.51
N ALA A 161 3.04 4.28 -5.93
CA ALA A 161 3.29 3.98 -4.53
C ALA A 161 3.94 5.20 -3.86
N ILE A 162 3.32 5.65 -2.77
CA ILE A 162 3.80 6.75 -1.94
C ILE A 162 4.30 6.10 -0.65
N ILE A 163 5.61 6.14 -0.43
CA ILE A 163 6.27 5.34 0.61
C ILE A 163 7.11 6.25 1.50
N ARG A 164 6.91 6.14 2.81
CA ARG A 164 7.74 6.87 3.77
C ARG A 164 9.19 6.40 3.67
N GLU A 165 10.13 7.32 3.65
CA GLU A 165 11.55 7.04 3.36
C GLU A 165 12.18 6.01 4.29
N ASP A 166 11.81 6.00 5.57
CA ASP A 166 12.34 5.05 6.55
C ASP A 166 12.01 3.59 6.23
N LEU A 167 11.01 3.36 5.39
CA LEU A 167 10.60 2.03 4.93
C LEU A 167 11.37 1.55 3.70
N ILE A 168 12.11 2.43 3.04
CA ILE A 168 12.88 2.13 1.83
C ILE A 168 14.33 1.85 2.23
N THR A 169 14.65 0.58 2.44
CA THR A 169 15.95 0.14 2.94
C THR A 169 16.44 -1.10 2.20
N ASP A 170 17.70 -1.48 2.45
CA ASP A 170 18.26 -2.75 1.97
C ASP A 170 17.84 -3.95 2.84
N ASP A 171 17.21 -3.69 3.98
CA ASP A 171 16.72 -4.72 4.89
C ASP A 171 15.39 -5.28 4.41
N VAL A 172 15.46 -6.11 3.38
CA VAL A 172 14.33 -6.79 2.74
C VAL A 172 14.45 -8.29 2.95
N LEU A 173 13.37 -9.04 2.69
CA LEU A 173 13.41 -10.49 2.83
C LEU A 173 14.45 -11.11 1.88
N PRO A 174 15.19 -12.13 2.32
CA PRO A 174 16.12 -12.84 1.45
C PRO A 174 15.43 -13.36 0.19
N GLY A 175 16.09 -13.21 -0.96
CA GLY A 175 15.52 -13.64 -2.24
C GLY A 175 14.59 -12.64 -2.90
N THR A 176 14.40 -11.47 -2.32
CA THR A 176 13.60 -10.41 -2.97
C THR A 176 14.25 -10.01 -4.29
N PRO A 177 13.52 -10.12 -5.42
CA PRO A 177 14.06 -9.72 -6.71
C PRO A 177 14.43 -8.24 -6.74
N THR A 178 15.51 -7.90 -7.45
CA THR A 178 15.97 -6.52 -7.57
C THR A 178 14.88 -5.57 -8.03
N MET A 179 14.07 -5.97 -9.02
CA MET A 179 12.95 -5.16 -9.53
C MET A 179 11.86 -4.87 -8.52
N LEU A 180 11.70 -5.73 -7.50
CA LEU A 180 10.65 -5.58 -6.48
C LEU A 180 11.13 -4.86 -5.22
N LYS A 181 12.44 -4.55 -5.13
CA LYS A 181 12.96 -3.74 -4.03
C LYS A 181 12.56 -2.27 -4.24
N TYR A 182 11.89 -1.69 -3.28
CA TYR A 182 11.53 -0.27 -3.34
C TYR A 182 12.76 0.63 -3.43
N LYS A 183 13.87 0.24 -2.78
CA LYS A 183 15.11 0.98 -2.86
C LYS A 183 15.68 1.02 -4.28
N THR A 184 15.61 -0.06 -5.04
CA THR A 184 16.03 -0.08 -6.45
C THR A 184 15.27 0.98 -7.26
N GLN A 185 13.98 1.02 -7.09
CA GLN A 185 13.11 1.94 -7.81
C GLN A 185 13.31 3.39 -7.34
N ALA A 186 13.45 3.61 -6.03
CA ALA A 186 13.66 4.94 -5.47
C ALA A 186 15.01 5.52 -5.91
N ASP A 187 16.08 4.74 -5.88
CA ASP A 187 17.42 5.19 -6.27
C ASP A 187 17.52 5.53 -7.77
N ALA A 188 16.64 4.97 -8.57
CA ALA A 188 16.59 5.21 -10.02
C ALA A 188 15.46 6.17 -10.44
N ASP A 189 14.81 6.85 -9.49
CA ASP A 189 13.67 7.75 -9.76
C ASP A 189 12.59 7.08 -10.62
N SER A 190 12.30 5.81 -10.34
CA SER A 190 11.36 4.96 -11.09
C SER A 190 11.78 4.64 -12.54
N LEU A 191 13.01 4.96 -12.92
CA LEU A 191 13.53 4.76 -14.28
C LEU A 191 14.45 3.55 -14.41
N TYR A 192 14.48 2.66 -13.42
CA TYR A 192 15.38 1.51 -13.42
C TYR A 192 15.23 0.64 -14.67
N ASN A 193 14.02 0.49 -15.18
CA ASN A 193 13.71 -0.34 -16.33
C ASN A 193 13.42 0.49 -17.59
N THR A 194 13.78 1.75 -17.62
CA THR A 194 13.51 2.67 -18.74
C THR A 194 14.82 3.33 -19.27
#